data_59a5e824ccb3d899fef2bd7bc399090c
#
_entry.id   59a5e824ccb3d899fef2bd7bc399090c
#
_cell.length_a   1.000
_cell.length_b   1.000
_cell.length_c   1.000
_cell.angle_alpha   90.00
_cell.angle_beta   90.00
_cell.angle_gamma   90.00
#
_symmetry.space_group_name_H-M   'P 1'
#
loop_
_entity.id
_entity.type
_entity.pdbx_description
1 polymer ?
#
loop_
_entity_poly.entity_id
_entity_poly.type
_entity_poly.pdbx_seq_one_letter_code
_entity_poly.pdbx_strand_id
1 'polypeptide(L)'
;RHFGIDTPSAMSGLAIESGGRVDFDALAELEGRYQQVGESRGTAMLIPLLVWFLLAGAVILFGRGRYTAAALSTLCLAVILLPAALLLTASLSPTAGLESAVAGLLPVAVALLLIRFTPGWRALAIACGVTVLAYSVDLVGGLDLTPKAVIGPNPGLGARFYGIGNELESTLMVLTSIGTGAALQAWDGNLTVRRQAGAFLAAGLAGTVIFAAGRFGADVGAAIIFPVAAVVGASVVLGRPKLVWLGLAAAGVALALLALFDVATGSETHFVRSVFEGGSGDSTLDVILHRLGSTGESFTRLSRLPVTLLALALIALAWIRRERLEALLSGSSAVRAGLIAAAAGSFVGALSNDSGALFIQVGVLYTGLAILFTWALRPREAAD
;
A
#
# COMPACT_ATOMS: atom_id res chain seq x y z
N ARG A 1 29.62 8.93 24.42
CA ARG A 1 30.22 8.26 25.59
C ARG A 1 31.73 7.98 25.41
N HIS A 2 32.20 7.73 24.18
CA HIS A 2 33.63 7.45 23.93
C HIS A 2 34.53 8.63 24.29
N PHE A 3 34.04 9.86 24.17
CA PHE A 3 34.74 11.08 24.52
C PHE A 3 34.28 11.70 25.87
N GLY A 4 33.53 10.96 26.69
CA GLY A 4 33.00 11.48 27.96
C GLY A 4 31.92 12.58 27.82
N ILE A 5 31.39 12.76 26.61
CA ILE A 5 30.32 13.72 26.31
C ILE A 5 28.98 13.00 26.39
N ASP A 6 28.00 13.61 27.04
CA ASP A 6 26.64 13.10 27.04
C ASP A 6 26.05 13.12 25.62
N THR A 7 25.27 12.11 25.29
CA THR A 7 24.63 11.99 23.98
C THR A 7 23.65 13.18 23.82
N PRO A 8 23.80 14.02 22.78
CA PRO A 8 22.84 15.10 22.52
C PRO A 8 21.41 14.55 22.39
N SER A 9 20.44 15.29 22.89
CA SER A 9 19.02 14.89 22.85
C SER A 9 18.47 14.66 21.42
N ALA A 10 19.13 15.24 20.41
CA ALA A 10 18.80 15.03 19.01
C ALA A 10 19.31 13.68 18.44
N MET A 11 20.18 12.97 19.18
CA MET A 11 20.68 11.65 18.77
C MET A 11 19.89 10.55 19.47
N SER A 12 19.70 9.40 18.78
CA SER A 12 18.94 8.26 19.31
C SER A 12 19.52 7.66 20.61
N GLY A 13 20.78 7.97 20.93
CA GLY A 13 21.45 7.46 22.14
C GLY A 13 21.76 5.97 22.15
N LEU A 14 21.41 5.24 21.10
CA LEU A 14 21.74 3.83 20.97
C LEU A 14 23.24 3.66 20.76
N ALA A 15 23.83 2.70 21.50
CA ALA A 15 25.22 2.35 21.30
C ALA A 15 25.40 1.72 19.91
N ILE A 16 26.37 2.20 19.15
CA ILE A 16 26.80 1.52 17.93
C ILE A 16 27.55 0.25 18.38
N GLU A 17 26.98 -0.90 18.11
CA GLU A 17 27.63 -2.18 18.38
C GLU A 17 28.53 -2.52 17.19
N SER A 18 29.81 -2.78 17.48
CA SER A 18 30.74 -3.30 16.49
C SER A 18 30.71 -4.84 16.54
N GLY A 19 30.18 -5.48 15.52
CA GLY A 19 30.07 -6.92 15.42
C GLY A 19 30.84 -7.44 14.21
N GLY A 20 31.89 -8.25 14.47
CA GLY A 20 32.54 -9.02 13.42
C GLY A 20 33.54 -8.29 12.52
N ARG A 21 33.92 -8.94 11.42
CA ARG A 21 34.76 -8.37 10.37
C ARG A 21 33.91 -7.65 9.35
N VAL A 22 34.35 -6.48 8.94
CA VAL A 22 33.71 -5.75 7.84
C VAL A 22 34.00 -6.48 6.53
N ASP A 23 32.97 -6.87 5.82
CA ASP A 23 33.05 -7.35 4.45
C ASP A 23 32.84 -6.15 3.50
N PHE A 24 33.93 -5.61 3.00
CA PHE A 24 33.90 -4.45 2.12
C PHE A 24 33.27 -4.74 0.75
N ASP A 25 33.40 -5.99 0.26
CA ASP A 25 32.83 -6.40 -1.02
C ASP A 25 31.30 -6.47 -0.92
N ALA A 26 30.79 -7.07 0.17
CA ALA A 26 29.34 -7.08 0.44
C ALA A 26 28.75 -5.67 0.64
N LEU A 27 29.49 -4.76 1.29
CA LEU A 27 29.04 -3.37 1.42
C LEU A 27 29.04 -2.62 0.09
N ALA A 28 30.05 -2.84 -0.75
CA ALA A 28 30.11 -2.23 -2.08
C ALA A 28 29.02 -2.77 -3.00
N GLU A 29 28.69 -4.06 -2.92
CA GLU A 29 27.57 -4.67 -3.66
C GLU A 29 26.23 -4.07 -3.20
N LEU A 30 26.02 -3.92 -1.90
CA LEU A 30 24.80 -3.32 -1.33
C LEU A 30 24.65 -1.85 -1.76
N GLU A 31 25.73 -1.07 -1.71
CA GLU A 31 25.72 0.33 -2.17
C GLU A 31 25.41 0.40 -3.67
N GLY A 32 26.06 -0.46 -4.47
CA GLY A 32 25.78 -0.56 -5.92
C GLY A 32 24.32 -0.90 -6.18
N ARG A 33 23.71 -1.78 -5.39
CA ARG A 33 22.28 -2.09 -5.49
C ARG A 33 21.41 -0.88 -5.16
N TYR A 34 21.70 -0.15 -4.10
CA TYR A 34 20.93 1.05 -3.73
C TYR A 34 21.01 2.17 -4.79
N GLN A 35 22.20 2.39 -5.36
CA GLN A 35 22.38 3.33 -6.46
C GLN A 35 21.58 2.91 -7.70
N GLN A 36 21.71 1.64 -8.10
CA GLN A 36 20.95 1.10 -9.23
C GLN A 36 19.43 1.25 -9.04
N VAL A 37 18.90 0.92 -7.85
CA VAL A 37 17.47 1.07 -7.55
C VAL A 37 17.06 2.54 -7.64
N GLY A 38 17.88 3.47 -7.14
CA GLY A 38 17.63 4.91 -7.25
C GLY A 38 17.52 5.38 -8.69
N GLU A 39 18.43 4.94 -9.56
CA GLU A 39 18.46 5.29 -10.99
C GLU A 39 17.35 4.60 -11.80
N SER A 40 17.09 3.33 -11.55
CA SER A 40 16.12 2.52 -12.31
C SER A 40 14.68 2.66 -11.83
N ARG A 41 14.45 3.25 -10.63
CA ARG A 41 13.11 3.33 -10.01
C ARG A 41 12.05 3.89 -10.95
N GLY A 42 12.37 5.00 -11.63
CA GLY A 42 11.45 5.60 -12.60
C GLY A 42 11.16 4.66 -13.77
N THR A 43 12.17 4.09 -14.37
CA THR A 43 12.04 3.27 -15.58
C THR A 43 11.40 1.92 -15.29
N ALA A 44 11.81 1.22 -14.23
CA ALA A 44 11.29 -0.10 -13.86
C ALA A 44 9.80 -0.07 -13.46
N MET A 45 9.30 1.05 -12.95
CA MET A 45 7.90 1.20 -12.55
C MET A 45 7.07 1.93 -13.60
N LEU A 46 7.54 3.07 -14.11
CA LEU A 46 6.73 3.92 -15.00
C LEU A 46 6.57 3.34 -16.41
N ILE A 47 7.60 2.69 -16.95
CA ILE A 47 7.51 2.12 -18.30
C ILE A 47 6.46 1.02 -18.39
N PRO A 48 6.47 -0.03 -17.53
CA PRO A 48 5.42 -1.03 -17.53
C PRO A 48 4.02 -0.42 -17.32
N LEU A 49 3.86 0.48 -16.36
CA LEU A 49 2.58 1.13 -16.11
C LEU A 49 2.09 1.91 -17.32
N LEU A 50 2.94 2.72 -17.94
CA LEU A 50 2.59 3.49 -19.14
C LEU A 50 2.15 2.57 -20.29
N VAL A 51 2.93 1.53 -20.57
CA VAL A 51 2.60 0.55 -21.61
C VAL A 51 1.25 -0.12 -21.31
N TRP A 52 1.04 -0.57 -20.08
CA TRP A 52 -0.21 -1.23 -19.71
C TRP A 52 -1.42 -0.28 -19.74
N PHE A 53 -1.27 0.98 -19.33
CA PHE A 53 -2.35 1.97 -19.46
C PHE A 53 -2.67 2.33 -20.91
N LEU A 54 -1.66 2.44 -21.77
CA LEU A 54 -1.86 2.64 -23.20
C LEU A 54 -2.57 1.44 -23.84
N LEU A 55 -2.15 0.22 -23.49
CA LEU A 55 -2.83 -1.00 -23.93
C LEU A 55 -4.26 -1.08 -23.42
N ALA A 56 -4.51 -0.76 -22.15
CA ALA A 56 -5.86 -0.72 -21.60
C ALA A 56 -6.73 0.30 -22.34
N GLY A 57 -6.21 1.49 -22.58
CA GLY A 57 -6.89 2.52 -23.37
C GLY A 57 -7.21 2.03 -24.80
N ALA A 58 -6.25 1.42 -25.48
CA ALA A 58 -6.47 0.85 -26.80
C ALA A 58 -7.53 -0.27 -26.79
N VAL A 59 -7.48 -1.14 -25.75
CA VAL A 59 -8.48 -2.21 -25.59
C VAL A 59 -9.88 -1.63 -25.31
N ILE A 60 -9.98 -0.54 -24.57
CA ILE A 60 -11.29 0.15 -24.33
C ILE A 60 -11.84 0.77 -25.61
N LEU A 61 -10.97 1.42 -26.38
CA LEU A 61 -11.38 2.16 -27.60
C LEU A 61 -11.68 1.25 -28.80
N PHE A 62 -10.86 0.21 -28.99
CA PHE A 62 -10.87 -0.61 -30.20
C PHE A 62 -11.25 -2.07 -29.96
N GLY A 63 -11.22 -2.54 -28.71
CA GLY A 63 -11.50 -3.91 -28.37
C GLY A 63 -12.99 -4.26 -28.51
N ARG A 64 -13.25 -5.48 -28.98
CA ARG A 64 -14.61 -6.00 -29.15
C ARG A 64 -14.73 -7.42 -28.59
N GLY A 65 -15.91 -7.71 -28.02
CA GLY A 65 -16.24 -9.05 -27.55
C GLY A 65 -15.52 -9.49 -26.27
N ARG A 66 -15.47 -10.79 -26.05
CA ARG A 66 -14.96 -11.45 -24.81
C ARG A 66 -13.48 -11.19 -24.52
N TYR A 67 -12.68 -10.97 -25.55
CA TYR A 67 -11.24 -10.75 -25.37
C TYR A 67 -10.95 -9.40 -24.73
N THR A 68 -11.81 -8.40 -24.89
CA THR A 68 -11.69 -7.10 -24.24
C THR A 68 -11.74 -7.23 -22.72
N ALA A 69 -12.70 -8.02 -22.20
CA ALA A 69 -12.84 -8.25 -20.76
C ALA A 69 -11.61 -8.96 -20.18
N ALA A 70 -11.14 -10.02 -20.85
CA ALA A 70 -9.97 -10.77 -20.43
C ALA A 70 -8.69 -9.89 -20.44
N ALA A 71 -8.48 -9.08 -21.50
CA ALA A 71 -7.34 -8.19 -21.61
C ALA A 71 -7.34 -7.12 -20.50
N LEU A 72 -8.48 -6.46 -20.26
CA LEU A 72 -8.60 -5.47 -19.20
C LEU A 72 -8.39 -6.09 -17.82
N SER A 73 -8.98 -7.26 -17.55
CA SER A 73 -8.78 -7.97 -16.30
C SER A 73 -7.30 -8.34 -16.10
N THR A 74 -6.62 -8.80 -17.16
CA THR A 74 -5.18 -9.11 -17.11
C THR A 74 -4.38 -7.87 -16.75
N LEU A 75 -4.62 -6.74 -17.40
CA LEU A 75 -3.90 -5.50 -17.14
C LEU A 75 -4.15 -4.97 -15.73
N CYS A 76 -5.39 -5.04 -15.23
CA CYS A 76 -5.71 -4.67 -13.86
C CYS A 76 -4.93 -5.54 -12.84
N LEU A 77 -4.92 -6.85 -13.03
CA LEU A 77 -4.19 -7.77 -12.14
C LEU A 77 -2.67 -7.58 -12.26
N ALA A 78 -2.15 -7.28 -13.45
CA ALA A 78 -0.72 -7.02 -13.64
C ALA A 78 -0.25 -5.80 -12.83
N VAL A 79 -1.02 -4.71 -12.80
CA VAL A 79 -0.69 -3.54 -11.96
C VAL A 79 -0.71 -3.90 -10.47
N ILE A 80 -1.66 -4.74 -10.02
CA ILE A 80 -1.74 -5.19 -8.62
C ILE A 80 -0.55 -6.09 -8.24
N LEU A 81 -0.06 -6.90 -9.16
CA LEU A 81 1.06 -7.83 -8.96
C LEU A 81 2.43 -7.16 -9.13
N LEU A 82 2.49 -5.98 -9.74
CA LEU A 82 3.76 -5.28 -10.00
C LEU A 82 4.63 -5.09 -8.76
N PRO A 83 4.11 -4.66 -7.59
CA PRO A 83 4.94 -4.52 -6.39
C PRO A 83 5.58 -5.84 -5.96
N ALA A 84 4.85 -6.97 -6.05
CA ALA A 84 5.40 -8.29 -5.70
C ALA A 84 6.50 -8.73 -6.69
N ALA A 85 6.35 -8.42 -7.98
CA ALA A 85 7.38 -8.69 -8.98
C ALA A 85 8.65 -7.87 -8.73
N LEU A 86 8.50 -6.60 -8.36
CA LEU A 86 9.61 -5.72 -8.00
C LEU A 86 10.29 -6.13 -6.68
N LEU A 87 9.56 -6.71 -5.75
CA LEU A 87 10.15 -7.31 -4.55
C LEU A 87 10.97 -8.57 -4.91
N LEU A 88 10.44 -9.39 -5.80
CA LEU A 88 11.17 -10.59 -6.27
C LEU A 88 12.48 -10.21 -6.98
N THR A 89 12.51 -9.14 -7.77
CA THR A 89 13.75 -8.69 -8.41
C THR A 89 14.82 -8.29 -7.40
N ALA A 90 14.43 -7.82 -6.22
CA ALA A 90 15.38 -7.48 -5.17
C ALA A 90 16.22 -8.68 -4.66
N SER A 91 15.66 -9.91 -4.75
CA SER A 91 16.39 -11.14 -4.38
C SER A 91 17.41 -11.57 -5.43
N LEU A 92 17.27 -11.10 -6.69
CA LEU A 92 18.10 -11.51 -7.81
C LEU A 92 19.20 -10.50 -8.12
N SER A 93 19.14 -9.29 -7.56
CA SER A 93 20.03 -8.16 -7.88
C SER A 93 20.33 -8.01 -9.37
N PRO A 94 19.28 -7.98 -10.24
CA PRO A 94 19.45 -8.01 -11.69
C PRO A 94 19.95 -6.67 -12.20
N THR A 95 20.44 -6.65 -13.44
CA THR A 95 20.69 -5.38 -14.15
C THR A 95 19.39 -4.59 -14.34
N ALA A 96 19.45 -3.27 -14.47
CA ALA A 96 18.28 -2.40 -14.62
C ALA A 96 17.37 -2.83 -15.80
N GLY A 97 17.96 -3.29 -16.92
CA GLY A 97 17.21 -3.79 -18.06
C GLY A 97 16.43 -5.07 -17.77
N LEU A 98 17.05 -6.03 -17.07
CA LEU A 98 16.41 -7.27 -16.65
C LEU A 98 15.33 -6.99 -15.62
N GLU A 99 15.58 -6.08 -14.68
CA GLU A 99 14.57 -5.64 -13.69
C GLU A 99 13.32 -5.07 -14.37
N SER A 100 13.51 -4.18 -15.35
CA SER A 100 12.39 -3.61 -16.12
C SER A 100 11.67 -4.67 -16.95
N ALA A 101 12.37 -5.63 -17.53
CA ALA A 101 11.77 -6.73 -18.29
C ALA A 101 10.95 -7.65 -17.38
N VAL A 102 11.48 -8.03 -16.21
CA VAL A 102 10.74 -8.84 -15.23
C VAL A 102 9.52 -8.08 -14.71
N ALA A 103 9.67 -6.80 -14.35
CA ALA A 103 8.58 -5.94 -13.93
C ALA A 103 7.49 -5.80 -14.99
N GLY A 104 7.85 -5.78 -16.28
CA GLY A 104 6.91 -5.69 -17.40
C GLY A 104 6.21 -7.00 -17.75
N LEU A 105 6.88 -8.13 -17.67
CA LEU A 105 6.39 -9.41 -18.21
C LEU A 105 5.83 -10.34 -17.14
N LEU A 106 6.48 -10.46 -16.00
CA LEU A 106 6.08 -11.41 -14.96
C LEU A 106 4.66 -11.15 -14.40
N PRO A 107 4.27 -9.91 -14.05
CA PRO A 107 2.91 -9.64 -13.60
C PRO A 107 1.85 -9.99 -14.64
N VAL A 108 2.12 -9.74 -15.92
CA VAL A 108 1.19 -10.08 -17.01
C VAL A 108 1.07 -11.60 -17.15
N ALA A 109 2.17 -12.33 -17.11
CA ALA A 109 2.16 -13.79 -17.20
C ALA A 109 1.36 -14.41 -16.03
N VAL A 110 1.62 -13.95 -14.80
CA VAL A 110 0.88 -14.40 -13.62
C VAL A 110 -0.59 -14.01 -13.71
N ALA A 111 -0.92 -12.80 -14.15
CA ALA A 111 -2.30 -12.35 -14.33
C ALA A 111 -3.06 -13.20 -15.35
N LEU A 112 -2.43 -13.56 -16.48
CA LEU A 112 -3.01 -14.47 -17.49
C LEU A 112 -3.30 -15.85 -16.90
N LEU A 113 -2.38 -16.41 -16.11
CA LEU A 113 -2.59 -17.68 -15.42
C LEU A 113 -3.74 -17.58 -14.42
N LEU A 114 -3.79 -16.50 -13.62
CA LEU A 114 -4.89 -16.28 -12.68
C LEU A 114 -6.25 -16.23 -13.39
N ILE A 115 -6.37 -15.48 -14.48
CA ILE A 115 -7.63 -15.40 -15.24
C ILE A 115 -7.99 -16.73 -15.88
N ARG A 116 -7.01 -17.53 -16.31
CA ARG A 116 -7.23 -18.83 -16.93
C ARG A 116 -7.72 -19.89 -15.93
N PHE A 117 -7.18 -19.88 -14.71
CA PHE A 117 -7.40 -20.92 -13.72
C PHE A 117 -8.27 -20.53 -12.53
N THR A 118 -8.41 -19.23 -12.26
CA THR A 118 -9.17 -18.70 -11.11
C THR A 118 -10.12 -17.58 -11.54
N PRO A 119 -11.30 -17.90 -12.06
CA PRO A 119 -12.19 -16.88 -12.60
C PRO A 119 -12.79 -15.96 -11.54
N GLY A 120 -13.17 -14.78 -11.97
CA GLY A 120 -13.94 -13.82 -11.17
C GLY A 120 -13.15 -13.21 -10.02
N TRP A 121 -13.84 -13.00 -8.91
CA TRP A 121 -13.29 -12.35 -7.71
C TRP A 121 -12.11 -13.09 -7.07
N ARG A 122 -11.99 -14.40 -7.31
CA ARG A 122 -10.86 -15.20 -6.81
C ARG A 122 -9.53 -14.72 -7.39
N ALA A 123 -9.51 -14.38 -8.68
CA ALA A 123 -8.30 -13.86 -9.32
C ALA A 123 -7.84 -12.54 -8.68
N LEU A 124 -8.80 -11.61 -8.43
CA LEU A 124 -8.51 -10.34 -7.75
C LEU A 124 -8.02 -10.56 -6.30
N ALA A 125 -8.71 -11.43 -5.55
CA ALA A 125 -8.34 -11.75 -4.18
C ALA A 125 -6.93 -12.35 -4.08
N ILE A 126 -6.59 -13.29 -4.99
CA ILE A 126 -5.27 -13.91 -5.04
C ILE A 126 -4.19 -12.88 -5.42
N ALA A 127 -4.43 -12.04 -6.43
CA ALA A 127 -3.46 -11.02 -6.83
C ALA A 127 -3.15 -10.04 -5.70
N CYS A 128 -4.18 -9.51 -5.02
CA CYS A 128 -4.01 -8.67 -3.84
C CYS A 128 -3.28 -9.43 -2.71
N GLY A 129 -3.71 -10.68 -2.44
CA GLY A 129 -3.12 -11.52 -1.41
C GLY A 129 -1.65 -11.84 -1.67
N VAL A 130 -1.26 -12.16 -2.90
CA VAL A 130 0.13 -12.43 -3.29
C VAL A 130 1.01 -11.21 -3.00
N THR A 131 0.56 -10.01 -3.38
CA THR A 131 1.33 -8.80 -3.15
C THR A 131 1.46 -8.49 -1.66
N VAL A 132 0.37 -8.53 -0.89
CA VAL A 132 0.40 -8.28 0.56
C VAL A 132 1.24 -9.33 1.29
N LEU A 133 1.08 -10.62 0.96
CA LEU A 133 1.83 -11.71 1.59
C LEU A 133 3.32 -11.67 1.25
N ALA A 134 3.70 -11.30 0.03
CA ALA A 134 5.11 -11.20 -0.37
C ALA A 134 5.87 -10.22 0.55
N TYR A 135 5.34 -9.02 0.74
CA TYR A 135 5.94 -8.04 1.67
C TYR A 135 5.82 -8.46 3.14
N SER A 136 4.71 -9.11 3.52
CA SER A 136 4.56 -9.63 4.89
C SER A 136 5.60 -10.69 5.22
N VAL A 137 5.87 -11.61 4.28
CA VAL A 137 6.89 -12.65 4.45
C VAL A 137 8.29 -12.05 4.50
N ASP A 138 8.59 -11.08 3.66
CA ASP A 138 9.87 -10.38 3.68
C ASP A 138 10.14 -9.71 5.05
N LEU A 139 9.18 -8.89 5.51
CA LEU A 139 9.33 -8.10 6.73
C LEU A 139 9.34 -8.97 8.00
N VAL A 140 8.46 -9.96 8.09
CA VAL A 140 8.38 -10.86 9.27
C VAL A 140 9.51 -11.88 9.26
N GLY A 141 9.89 -12.35 8.08
CA GLY A 141 10.98 -13.32 7.88
C GLY A 141 12.37 -12.72 7.94
N GLY A 142 12.52 -11.39 7.90
CA GLY A 142 13.82 -10.71 7.94
C GLY A 142 14.65 -11.01 6.69
N LEU A 143 14.04 -11.06 5.51
CA LEU A 143 14.75 -11.37 4.26
C LEU A 143 15.47 -10.13 3.68
N ASP A 144 15.18 -8.94 4.20
CA ASP A 144 15.79 -7.66 3.82
C ASP A 144 15.71 -7.33 2.32
N LEU A 145 14.62 -7.76 1.66
CA LEU A 145 14.39 -7.47 0.25
C LEU A 145 13.75 -6.09 0.03
N THR A 146 12.85 -5.68 0.93
CA THR A 146 12.13 -4.39 0.84
C THR A 146 13.07 -3.19 0.71
N PRO A 147 14.18 -3.05 1.48
CA PRO A 147 15.13 -1.95 1.28
C PRO A 147 15.85 -1.96 -0.06
N LYS A 148 15.98 -3.13 -0.68
CA LYS A 148 16.64 -3.36 -1.99
C LYS A 148 15.66 -3.33 -3.17
N ALA A 149 14.35 -3.21 -2.90
CA ALA A 149 13.30 -3.23 -3.92
C ALA A 149 13.07 -1.83 -4.50
N VAL A 150 12.64 -1.78 -5.75
CA VAL A 150 12.26 -0.53 -6.45
C VAL A 150 11.13 0.20 -5.71
N ILE A 151 10.15 -0.53 -5.16
CA ILE A 151 9.13 0.02 -4.25
C ILE A 151 9.53 -0.34 -2.82
N GLY A 152 10.24 0.56 -2.18
CA GLY A 152 10.76 0.40 -0.83
C GLY A 152 11.15 1.75 -0.22
N PRO A 153 11.77 1.76 0.97
CA PRO A 153 12.16 2.98 1.66
C PRO A 153 13.28 3.77 0.97
N ASN A 154 13.96 3.16 -0.01
CA ASN A 154 15.05 3.72 -0.79
C ASN A 154 16.19 4.30 0.07
N PRO A 155 17.01 3.46 0.72
CA PRO A 155 18.10 3.88 1.57
C PRO A 155 19.13 4.78 0.90
N GLY A 156 19.33 4.64 -0.42
CA GLY A 156 20.24 5.48 -1.22
C GLY A 156 19.89 6.97 -1.20
N LEU A 157 18.64 7.34 -0.86
CA LEU A 157 18.24 8.73 -0.65
C LEU A 157 18.45 9.21 0.80
N GLY A 158 18.93 8.35 1.70
CA GLY A 158 19.21 8.69 3.09
C GLY A 158 17.98 8.92 3.98
N ALA A 159 16.76 8.70 3.45
CA ALA A 159 15.54 9.01 4.17
C ALA A 159 15.16 7.94 5.20
N ARG A 160 15.28 6.65 4.82
CA ARG A 160 14.93 5.52 5.68
C ARG A 160 15.72 4.28 5.24
N PHE A 161 16.24 3.50 6.19
CA PHE A 161 17.09 2.34 5.91
C PHE A 161 16.38 1.00 6.13
N TYR A 162 15.20 0.98 6.72
CA TYR A 162 14.42 -0.22 7.06
C TYR A 162 12.92 0.04 7.01
N GLY A 163 12.14 -1.04 7.03
CA GLY A 163 10.69 -0.99 7.05
C GLY A 163 10.10 -0.61 5.69
N ILE A 164 8.90 -0.03 5.72
CA ILE A 164 8.18 0.37 4.52
C ILE A 164 8.12 1.90 4.39
N GLY A 165 8.02 2.39 3.16
CA GLY A 165 7.76 3.80 2.87
C GLY A 165 6.29 4.06 2.56
N ASN A 166 5.91 5.33 2.51
CA ASN A 166 4.52 5.79 2.31
C ASN A 166 3.84 5.22 1.05
N GLU A 167 4.61 4.98 -0.03
CA GLU A 167 4.08 4.35 -1.26
C GLU A 167 3.62 2.93 -1.01
N LEU A 168 4.45 2.18 -0.28
CA LEU A 168 4.18 0.79 0.03
C LEU A 168 3.11 0.67 1.12
N GLU A 169 3.15 1.52 2.14
CA GLU A 169 2.13 1.62 3.17
C GLU A 169 0.73 1.80 2.56
N SER A 170 0.56 2.81 1.70
CA SER A 170 -0.70 3.07 1.02
C SER A 170 -1.13 1.90 0.13
N THR A 171 -0.20 1.35 -0.66
CA THR A 171 -0.46 0.21 -1.55
C THR A 171 -0.95 -1.01 -0.78
N LEU A 172 -0.24 -1.40 0.28
CA LEU A 172 -0.56 -2.60 1.06
C LEU A 172 -1.89 -2.46 1.80
N MET A 173 -2.21 -1.28 2.35
CA MET A 173 -3.50 -1.03 2.98
C MET A 173 -4.65 -1.14 1.97
N VAL A 174 -4.53 -0.51 0.79
CA VAL A 174 -5.56 -0.54 -0.24
C VAL A 174 -5.76 -1.97 -0.75
N LEU A 175 -4.67 -2.70 -1.04
CA LEU A 175 -4.74 -4.09 -1.51
C LEU A 175 -5.27 -5.04 -0.43
N THR A 176 -4.96 -4.83 0.85
CA THR A 176 -5.55 -5.59 1.95
C THR A 176 -7.07 -5.40 1.99
N SER A 177 -7.54 -4.16 1.87
CA SER A 177 -8.96 -3.83 1.91
C SER A 177 -9.72 -4.41 0.70
N ILE A 178 -9.23 -4.18 -0.52
CA ILE A 178 -9.83 -4.69 -1.76
C ILE A 178 -9.75 -6.22 -1.79
N GLY A 179 -8.60 -6.80 -1.45
CA GLY A 179 -8.36 -8.24 -1.43
C GLY A 179 -9.30 -8.96 -0.46
N THR A 180 -9.51 -8.39 0.73
CA THR A 180 -10.48 -8.92 1.70
C THR A 180 -11.90 -8.89 1.14
N GLY A 181 -12.32 -7.77 0.55
CA GLY A 181 -13.63 -7.66 -0.08
C GLY A 181 -13.82 -8.65 -1.24
N ALA A 182 -12.81 -8.81 -2.09
CA ALA A 182 -12.82 -9.75 -3.21
C ALA A 182 -12.82 -11.21 -2.73
N ALA A 183 -12.06 -11.54 -1.69
CA ALA A 183 -12.03 -12.86 -1.08
C ALA A 183 -13.41 -13.23 -0.52
N LEU A 184 -14.01 -12.34 0.26
CA LEU A 184 -15.35 -12.55 0.80
C LEU A 184 -16.41 -12.71 -0.28
N GLN A 185 -16.31 -11.94 -1.37
CA GLN A 185 -17.21 -12.06 -2.52
C GLN A 185 -17.00 -13.37 -3.29
N ALA A 186 -15.75 -13.85 -3.36
CA ALA A 186 -15.40 -15.08 -4.07
C ALA A 186 -15.86 -16.37 -3.36
N TRP A 187 -15.97 -16.33 -2.04
CA TRP A 187 -16.44 -17.42 -1.18
C TRP A 187 -17.94 -17.35 -0.90
N ASP A 188 -18.69 -16.87 -1.84
CA ASP A 188 -20.11 -16.54 -1.83
C ASP A 188 -20.99 -17.46 -0.94
N GLY A 189 -21.90 -16.83 -0.21
CA GLY A 189 -23.16 -17.40 0.29
C GLY A 189 -23.16 -18.05 1.68
N ASN A 190 -22.00 -18.42 2.28
CA ASN A 190 -22.00 -19.15 3.55
C ASN A 190 -21.47 -18.37 4.77
N LEU A 191 -20.93 -17.17 4.56
CA LEU A 191 -20.40 -16.37 5.66
C LEU A 191 -21.46 -15.41 6.21
N THR A 192 -21.75 -15.54 7.50
CA THR A 192 -22.60 -14.54 8.17
C THR A 192 -21.98 -13.15 8.09
N VAL A 193 -22.80 -12.11 8.09
CA VAL A 193 -22.37 -10.71 8.08
C VAL A 193 -21.36 -10.42 9.19
N ARG A 194 -21.51 -11.05 10.38
CA ARG A 194 -20.54 -10.93 11.49
C ARG A 194 -19.19 -11.53 11.15
N ARG A 195 -19.13 -12.67 10.46
CA ARG A 195 -17.87 -13.29 10.00
C ARG A 195 -17.19 -12.44 8.94
N GLN A 196 -17.97 -11.89 8.02
CA GLN A 196 -17.43 -10.97 7.01
C GLN A 196 -16.83 -9.71 7.66
N ALA A 197 -17.52 -9.10 8.64
CA ALA A 197 -16.99 -7.99 9.41
C ALA A 197 -15.72 -8.40 10.17
N GLY A 198 -15.72 -9.58 10.79
CA GLY A 198 -14.55 -10.15 11.46
C GLY A 198 -13.35 -10.34 10.54
N ALA A 199 -13.56 -10.70 9.26
CA ALA A 199 -12.49 -10.82 8.28
C ALA A 199 -11.82 -9.47 7.98
N PHE A 200 -12.58 -8.38 7.82
CA PHE A 200 -12.01 -7.04 7.68
C PHE A 200 -11.20 -6.63 8.91
N LEU A 201 -11.72 -6.88 10.11
CA LEU A 201 -11.01 -6.55 11.35
C LEU A 201 -9.74 -7.37 11.52
N ALA A 202 -9.78 -8.66 11.20
CA ALA A 202 -8.61 -9.54 11.27
C ALA A 202 -7.52 -9.15 10.27
N ALA A 203 -7.91 -8.85 9.02
CA ALA A 203 -6.99 -8.39 7.99
C ALA A 203 -6.34 -7.04 8.35
N GLY A 204 -7.13 -6.10 8.88
CA GLY A 204 -6.61 -4.82 9.33
C GLY A 204 -5.70 -4.95 10.55
N LEU A 205 -6.04 -5.80 11.52
CA LEU A 205 -5.19 -6.07 12.67
C LEU A 205 -3.85 -6.69 12.23
N ALA A 206 -3.89 -7.68 11.35
CA ALA A 206 -2.67 -8.29 10.81
C ALA A 206 -1.82 -7.25 10.08
N GLY A 207 -2.42 -6.42 9.21
CA GLY A 207 -1.73 -5.32 8.54
C GLY A 207 -1.13 -4.30 9.52
N THR A 208 -1.88 -3.93 10.56
CA THR A 208 -1.37 -3.03 11.62
C THR A 208 -0.13 -3.63 12.30
N VAL A 209 -0.19 -4.89 12.72
CA VAL A 209 0.94 -5.54 13.41
C VAL A 209 2.15 -5.67 12.49
N ILE A 210 1.95 -6.13 11.25
CA ILE A 210 3.07 -6.40 10.34
C ILE A 210 3.69 -5.10 9.82
N PHE A 211 2.89 -4.10 9.47
CA PHE A 211 3.40 -2.93 8.78
C PHE A 211 3.71 -1.76 9.72
N ALA A 212 3.11 -1.71 10.93
CA ALA A 212 3.36 -0.65 11.88
C ALA A 212 4.42 -0.99 12.94
N ALA A 213 4.53 -2.26 13.37
CA ALA A 213 5.47 -2.60 14.44
C ALA A 213 6.91 -2.28 14.06
N GLY A 214 7.65 -1.64 14.98
CA GLY A 214 9.02 -1.20 14.79
C GLY A 214 10.00 -2.31 14.39
N ARG A 215 9.70 -3.55 14.81
CA ARG A 215 10.46 -4.75 14.45
C ARG A 215 10.29 -5.20 12.98
N PHE A 216 9.18 -4.80 12.33
CA PHE A 216 8.82 -5.28 10.99
C PHE A 216 8.75 -4.12 9.99
N GLY A 217 7.54 -3.59 9.72
CA GLY A 217 7.34 -2.52 8.77
C GLY A 217 7.76 -1.13 9.27
N ALA A 218 7.77 -0.94 10.59
CA ALA A 218 8.21 0.28 11.28
C ALA A 218 7.57 1.58 10.77
N ASP A 219 6.30 1.50 10.35
CA ASP A 219 5.56 2.64 9.81
C ASP A 219 4.39 3.04 10.72
N VAL A 220 4.52 4.19 11.37
CA VAL A 220 3.50 4.71 12.30
C VAL A 220 2.18 5.03 11.58
N GLY A 221 2.24 5.45 10.32
CA GLY A 221 1.06 5.70 9.50
C GLY A 221 0.20 4.45 9.34
N ALA A 222 0.83 3.28 9.21
CA ALA A 222 0.13 2.00 9.13
C ALA A 222 -0.72 1.72 10.38
N ALA A 223 -0.29 2.14 11.59
CA ALA A 223 -1.08 2.04 12.81
C ALA A 223 -2.34 2.90 12.79
N ILE A 224 -2.43 3.86 11.88
CA ILE A 224 -3.59 4.73 11.72
C ILE A 224 -4.51 4.19 10.61
N ILE A 225 -3.96 3.95 9.42
CA ILE A 225 -4.78 3.69 8.23
C ILE A 225 -5.37 2.28 8.19
N PHE A 226 -4.65 1.26 8.65
CA PHE A 226 -5.16 -0.12 8.65
C PHE A 226 -6.36 -0.32 9.60
N PRO A 227 -6.32 0.14 10.87
CA PRO A 227 -7.49 0.04 11.74
C PRO A 227 -8.70 0.82 11.22
N VAL A 228 -8.48 2.03 10.68
CA VAL A 228 -9.57 2.82 10.09
C VAL A 228 -10.20 2.08 8.91
N ALA A 229 -9.41 1.61 7.97
CA ALA A 229 -9.91 0.86 6.82
C ALA A 229 -10.67 -0.40 7.26
N ALA A 230 -10.14 -1.16 8.21
CA ALA A 230 -10.77 -2.36 8.75
C ALA A 230 -12.14 -2.09 9.39
N VAL A 231 -12.22 -1.07 10.24
CA VAL A 231 -13.48 -0.69 10.90
C VAL A 231 -14.49 -0.15 9.90
N VAL A 232 -14.05 0.63 8.92
CA VAL A 232 -14.93 1.11 7.85
C VAL A 232 -15.48 -0.06 7.03
N GLY A 233 -14.63 -0.99 6.59
CA GLY A 233 -15.06 -2.19 5.87
C GLY A 233 -16.06 -3.03 6.67
N ALA A 234 -15.78 -3.29 7.94
CA ALA A 234 -16.67 -3.99 8.85
C ALA A 234 -18.00 -3.24 9.04
N SER A 235 -17.97 -1.91 9.18
CA SER A 235 -19.16 -1.06 9.35
C SER A 235 -20.09 -1.10 8.14
N VAL A 236 -19.50 -1.09 6.93
CA VAL A 236 -20.24 -1.17 5.66
C VAL A 236 -20.93 -2.54 5.54
N VAL A 237 -20.19 -3.62 5.81
CA VAL A 237 -20.76 -4.98 5.78
C VAL A 237 -21.89 -5.13 6.79
N LEU A 238 -21.74 -4.59 8.00
CA LEU A 238 -22.75 -4.64 9.07
C LEU A 238 -23.96 -3.75 8.78
N GLY A 239 -23.91 -2.86 7.78
CA GLY A 239 -24.94 -1.85 7.54
C GLY A 239 -25.06 -0.81 8.69
N ARG A 240 -23.95 -0.56 9.41
CA ARG A 240 -23.92 0.31 10.60
C ARG A 240 -22.96 1.48 10.40
N PRO A 241 -23.29 2.50 9.61
CA PRO A 241 -22.36 3.60 9.25
C PRO A 241 -21.85 4.38 10.47
N LYS A 242 -22.60 4.44 11.56
CA LYS A 242 -22.16 5.11 12.81
C LYS A 242 -20.91 4.47 13.44
N LEU A 243 -20.61 3.20 13.12
CA LEU A 243 -19.39 2.54 13.64
C LEU A 243 -18.10 3.08 13.01
N VAL A 244 -18.17 3.86 11.94
CA VAL A 244 -17.00 4.47 11.29
C VAL A 244 -16.18 5.31 12.28
N TRP A 245 -16.83 5.99 13.24
CA TRP A 245 -16.14 6.74 14.28
C TRP A 245 -15.26 5.89 15.20
N LEU A 246 -15.60 4.59 15.34
CA LEU A 246 -14.74 3.65 16.07
C LEU A 246 -13.41 3.41 15.34
N GLY A 247 -13.34 3.70 14.05
CA GLY A 247 -12.09 3.61 13.28
C GLY A 247 -11.03 4.58 13.81
N LEU A 248 -11.42 5.81 14.11
CA LEU A 248 -10.51 6.79 14.70
C LEU A 248 -10.09 6.39 16.12
N ALA A 249 -11.03 5.87 16.91
CA ALA A 249 -10.71 5.33 18.24
C ALA A 249 -9.78 4.11 18.14
N ALA A 250 -10.00 3.21 17.16
CA ALA A 250 -9.15 2.05 16.94
C ALA A 250 -7.74 2.46 16.53
N ALA A 251 -7.58 3.51 15.71
CA ALA A 251 -6.26 4.07 15.38
C ALA A 251 -5.54 4.59 16.62
N GLY A 252 -6.24 5.34 17.49
CA GLY A 252 -5.69 5.82 18.76
C GLY A 252 -5.24 4.68 19.67
N VAL A 253 -6.05 3.63 19.79
CA VAL A 253 -5.70 2.42 20.57
C VAL A 253 -4.50 1.69 19.93
N ALA A 254 -4.46 1.56 18.60
CA ALA A 254 -3.34 0.92 17.91
C ALA A 254 -2.02 1.67 18.15
N LEU A 255 -2.03 3.00 18.08
CA LEU A 255 -0.86 3.84 18.38
C LEU A 255 -0.41 3.67 19.85
N ALA A 256 -1.36 3.66 20.80
CA ALA A 256 -1.03 3.47 22.21
C ALA A 256 -0.45 2.07 22.49
N LEU A 257 -1.02 1.01 21.88
CA LEU A 257 -0.50 -0.35 22.01
C LEU A 257 0.87 -0.51 21.34
N LEU A 258 1.08 0.14 20.19
CA LEU A 258 2.38 0.15 19.51
C LEU A 258 3.44 0.81 20.39
N ALA A 259 3.14 2.00 20.95
CA ALA A 259 4.04 2.68 21.85
C ALA A 259 4.38 1.82 23.09
N LEU A 260 3.37 1.17 23.68
CA LEU A 260 3.56 0.28 24.83
C LEU A 260 4.42 -0.95 24.47
N PHE A 261 4.19 -1.53 23.29
CA PHE A 261 4.97 -2.67 22.79
C PHE A 261 6.44 -2.28 22.57
N ASP A 262 6.68 -1.13 21.96
CA ASP A 262 8.03 -0.63 21.71
C ASP A 262 8.78 -0.36 23.02
N VAL A 263 8.13 0.26 24.01
CA VAL A 263 8.69 0.44 25.36
C VAL A 263 9.01 -0.90 26.03
N ALA A 264 8.06 -1.86 25.96
CA ALA A 264 8.22 -3.18 26.60
C ALA A 264 9.33 -4.04 25.97
N THR A 265 9.60 -3.86 24.68
CA THR A 265 10.65 -4.60 23.93
C THR A 265 12.00 -3.88 23.91
N GLY A 266 12.10 -2.70 24.55
CA GLY A 266 13.33 -1.90 24.57
C GLY A 266 13.73 -1.31 23.22
N SER A 267 12.82 -1.35 22.24
CA SER A 267 13.00 -0.65 20.98
C SER A 267 12.61 0.81 21.18
N GLU A 268 13.58 1.67 21.47
CA GLU A 268 13.36 3.12 21.54
C GLU A 268 13.10 3.66 20.13
N THR A 269 11.86 3.50 19.67
CA THR A 269 11.48 4.10 18.38
C THR A 269 11.38 5.61 18.49
N HIS A 270 11.67 6.30 17.41
CA HIS A 270 11.53 7.77 17.32
C HIS A 270 10.14 8.25 17.74
N PHE A 271 9.10 7.42 17.60
CA PHE A 271 7.74 7.74 17.98
C PHE A 271 7.57 7.85 19.50
N VAL A 272 8.04 6.86 20.26
CA VAL A 272 7.99 6.88 21.73
C VAL A 272 8.76 8.09 22.25
N ARG A 273 9.94 8.32 21.70
CA ARG A 273 10.78 9.44 22.10
C ARG A 273 10.16 10.80 21.79
N SER A 274 9.56 10.98 20.61
CA SER A 274 8.92 12.24 20.23
C SER A 274 7.64 12.55 21.03
N VAL A 275 6.93 11.51 21.51
CA VAL A 275 5.69 11.68 22.30
C VAL A 275 5.99 11.85 23.80
N PHE A 276 6.98 11.13 24.33
CA PHE A 276 7.25 11.09 25.77
C PHE A 276 8.44 11.95 26.22
N GLU A 277 9.42 12.23 25.37
CA GLU A 277 10.57 13.04 25.67
C GLU A 277 10.47 14.47 25.15
N GLY A 278 9.29 15.03 24.95
CA GLY A 278 9.02 16.39 24.44
C GLY A 278 9.88 17.52 25.08
N GLY A 279 11.19 17.38 24.99
CA GLY A 279 12.21 18.25 25.56
C GLY A 279 12.77 19.32 24.62
N SER A 280 12.33 19.38 23.38
CA SER A 280 12.58 20.53 22.50
C SER A 280 11.32 21.40 22.48
N GLY A 281 11.42 22.67 22.87
CA GLY A 281 10.35 23.63 23.15
C GLY A 281 9.25 23.85 22.10
N ASP A 282 9.08 22.93 21.15
CA ASP A 282 7.98 22.93 20.19
C ASP A 282 6.73 22.33 20.83
N SER A 283 5.66 23.08 20.81
CA SER A 283 4.36 22.61 21.31
C SER A 283 3.85 21.47 20.40
N THR A 284 3.07 20.54 20.96
CA THR A 284 2.38 19.49 20.17
C THR A 284 1.59 20.09 19.00
N LEU A 285 1.11 21.33 19.16
CA LEU A 285 0.43 22.06 18.11
C LEU A 285 1.36 22.41 16.93
N ASP A 286 2.60 22.81 17.21
CA ASP A 286 3.57 23.17 16.17
C ASP A 286 3.95 21.93 15.34
N VAL A 287 4.10 20.78 15.98
CA VAL A 287 4.32 19.50 15.27
C VAL A 287 3.14 19.15 14.37
N ILE A 288 1.90 19.30 14.86
CA ILE A 288 0.69 19.05 14.06
C ILE A 288 0.61 20.04 12.88
N LEU A 289 0.83 21.33 13.13
CA LEU A 289 0.78 22.36 12.09
C LEU A 289 1.87 22.14 11.03
N HIS A 290 3.08 21.78 11.46
CA HIS A 290 4.18 21.45 10.54
C HIS A 290 3.83 20.24 9.66
N ARG A 291 3.25 19.18 10.22
CA ARG A 291 2.79 18.01 9.45
C ARG A 291 1.66 18.35 8.46
N LEU A 292 0.68 19.14 8.90
CA LEU A 292 -0.39 19.61 8.01
C LEU A 292 0.16 20.51 6.89
N GLY A 293 1.17 21.35 7.18
CA GLY A 293 1.89 22.14 6.18
C GLY A 293 2.58 21.24 5.15
N SER A 294 3.36 20.27 5.59
CA SER A 294 4.05 19.31 4.72
C SER A 294 3.07 18.48 3.88
N THR A 295 1.95 18.08 4.48
CA THR A 295 0.85 17.42 3.77
C THR A 295 0.32 18.32 2.65
N GLY A 296 0.01 19.58 2.96
CA GLY A 296 -0.45 20.59 1.98
C GLY A 296 0.54 20.80 0.84
N GLU A 297 1.84 20.93 1.14
CA GLU A 297 2.90 21.04 0.14
C GLU A 297 2.98 19.82 -0.78
N SER A 298 2.68 18.62 -0.27
CA SER A 298 2.71 17.41 -1.09
C SER A 298 1.74 17.45 -2.27
N PHE A 299 0.61 18.17 -2.14
CA PHE A 299 -0.39 18.34 -3.19
C PHE A 299 0.03 19.37 -4.26
N THR A 300 0.90 20.29 -3.91
CA THR A 300 1.31 21.39 -4.81
C THR A 300 2.67 21.16 -5.47
N ARG A 301 3.41 20.11 -5.12
CA ARG A 301 4.69 19.78 -5.74
C ARG A 301 4.52 19.58 -7.25
N LEU A 302 5.21 20.41 -8.06
CA LEU A 302 5.08 20.42 -9.52
C LEU A 302 5.27 19.05 -10.17
N SER A 303 6.18 18.23 -9.65
CA SER A 303 6.44 16.88 -10.18
C SER A 303 5.26 15.92 -9.98
N ARG A 304 4.43 16.10 -8.97
CA ARG A 304 3.28 15.25 -8.64
C ARG A 304 1.94 15.86 -9.03
N LEU A 305 1.91 17.17 -9.32
CA LEU A 305 0.70 17.92 -9.57
C LEU A 305 -0.18 17.34 -10.70
N PRO A 306 0.36 16.92 -11.87
CA PRO A 306 -0.49 16.35 -12.91
C PRO A 306 -1.23 15.08 -12.48
N VAL A 307 -0.55 14.18 -11.76
CA VAL A 307 -1.14 12.94 -11.27
C VAL A 307 -2.14 13.21 -10.15
N THR A 308 -1.85 14.19 -9.29
CA THR A 308 -2.78 14.64 -8.24
C THR A 308 -4.07 15.20 -8.84
N LEU A 309 -3.95 16.08 -9.84
CA LEU A 309 -5.13 16.66 -10.53
C LEU A 309 -5.94 15.57 -11.24
N LEU A 310 -5.27 14.60 -11.88
CA LEU A 310 -5.94 13.45 -12.49
C LEU A 310 -6.70 12.64 -11.44
N ALA A 311 -6.07 12.35 -10.29
CA ALA A 311 -6.72 11.61 -9.21
C ALA A 311 -7.95 12.35 -8.67
N LEU A 312 -7.84 13.65 -8.44
CA LEU A 312 -8.98 14.48 -8.01
C LEU A 312 -10.10 14.53 -9.06
N ALA A 313 -9.74 14.62 -10.35
CA ALA A 313 -10.72 14.58 -11.44
C ALA A 313 -11.44 13.22 -11.50
N LEU A 314 -10.72 12.09 -11.27
CA LEU A 314 -11.34 10.77 -11.21
C LEU A 314 -12.25 10.61 -9.99
N ILE A 315 -11.91 11.18 -8.84
CA ILE A 315 -12.79 11.22 -7.66
C ILE A 315 -14.07 12.02 -7.99
N ALA A 316 -13.92 13.21 -8.59
CA ALA A 316 -15.06 14.02 -8.99
C ALA A 316 -15.95 13.28 -10.01
N LEU A 317 -15.36 12.62 -11.00
CA LEU A 317 -16.08 11.79 -11.97
C LEU A 317 -16.82 10.64 -11.28
N ALA A 318 -16.18 9.94 -10.33
CA ALA A 318 -16.80 8.88 -9.55
C ALA A 318 -18.01 9.40 -8.76
N TRP A 319 -17.89 10.59 -8.16
CA TRP A 319 -19.00 11.25 -7.47
C TRP A 319 -20.16 11.61 -8.41
N ILE A 320 -19.87 12.21 -9.57
CA ILE A 320 -20.87 12.54 -10.58
C ILE A 320 -21.56 11.26 -11.10
N ARG A 321 -20.83 10.17 -11.24
CA ARG A 321 -21.31 8.87 -11.74
C ARG A 321 -21.68 7.88 -10.66
N ARG A 322 -21.88 8.33 -9.41
CA ARG A 322 -22.10 7.45 -8.25
C ARG A 322 -23.23 6.44 -8.43
N GLU A 323 -24.33 6.85 -9.08
CA GLU A 323 -25.46 5.95 -9.35
C GLU A 323 -25.07 4.78 -10.28
N ARG A 324 -24.23 5.06 -11.29
CA ARG A 324 -23.70 4.02 -12.18
C ARG A 324 -22.70 3.10 -11.45
N LEU A 325 -21.91 3.66 -10.54
CA LEU A 325 -21.00 2.87 -9.71
C LEU A 325 -21.77 1.98 -8.72
N GLU A 326 -22.81 2.52 -8.09
CA GLU A 326 -23.70 1.75 -7.22
C GLU A 326 -24.40 0.64 -7.99
N ALA A 327 -24.91 0.93 -9.19
CA ALA A 327 -25.47 -0.06 -10.09
C ALA A 327 -24.41 -1.09 -10.52
N LEU A 328 -23.15 -0.69 -10.77
CA LEU A 328 -22.04 -1.60 -11.08
C LEU A 328 -21.71 -2.51 -9.91
N LEU A 329 -21.76 -2.04 -8.69
CA LEU A 329 -21.42 -2.78 -7.48
C LEU A 329 -22.63 -3.49 -6.85
N SER A 330 -23.82 -3.36 -7.45
CA SER A 330 -25.02 -4.08 -7.01
C SER A 330 -24.77 -5.59 -7.13
N GLY A 331 -25.03 -6.35 -6.07
CA GLY A 331 -24.71 -7.79 -6.00
C GLY A 331 -23.27 -8.13 -5.58
N SER A 332 -22.40 -7.12 -5.36
CA SER A 332 -21.01 -7.30 -4.93
C SER A 332 -20.74 -6.55 -3.60
N SER A 333 -21.56 -6.83 -2.59
CA SER A 333 -21.57 -6.07 -1.33
C SER A 333 -20.23 -6.09 -0.58
N ALA A 334 -19.53 -7.23 -0.57
CA ALA A 334 -18.24 -7.37 0.09
C ALA A 334 -17.13 -6.58 -0.66
N VAL A 335 -17.14 -6.60 -2.01
CA VAL A 335 -16.22 -5.79 -2.82
C VAL A 335 -16.48 -4.29 -2.60
N ARG A 336 -17.76 -3.88 -2.57
CA ARG A 336 -18.14 -2.50 -2.23
C ARG A 336 -17.58 -2.08 -0.87
N ALA A 337 -17.67 -2.95 0.13
CA ALA A 337 -17.10 -2.69 1.45
C ALA A 337 -15.57 -2.53 1.39
N GLY A 338 -14.87 -3.38 0.64
CA GLY A 338 -13.42 -3.27 0.44
C GLY A 338 -13.01 -1.97 -0.25
N LEU A 339 -13.74 -1.54 -1.27
CA LEU A 339 -13.49 -0.27 -1.98
C LEU A 339 -13.70 0.95 -1.07
N ILE A 340 -14.78 0.94 -0.27
CA ILE A 340 -15.06 2.03 0.68
C ILE A 340 -14.01 2.05 1.79
N ALA A 341 -13.59 0.87 2.30
CA ALA A 341 -12.51 0.74 3.27
C ALA A 341 -11.18 1.31 2.72
N ALA A 342 -10.81 0.93 1.50
CA ALA A 342 -9.63 1.44 0.80
C ALA A 342 -9.68 2.97 0.63
N ALA A 343 -10.81 3.51 0.19
CA ALA A 343 -10.99 4.95 0.02
C ALA A 343 -10.88 5.70 1.36
N ALA A 344 -11.49 5.18 2.43
CA ALA A 344 -11.43 5.78 3.76
C ALA A 344 -10.00 5.74 4.33
N GLY A 345 -9.29 4.61 4.23
CA GLY A 345 -7.90 4.51 4.65
C GLY A 345 -6.99 5.45 3.87
N SER A 346 -7.17 5.57 2.56
CA SER A 346 -6.42 6.51 1.72
C SER A 346 -6.70 7.96 2.09
N PHE A 347 -7.96 8.31 2.38
CA PHE A 347 -8.32 9.66 2.81
C PHE A 347 -7.70 10.01 4.17
N VAL A 348 -7.77 9.09 5.14
CA VAL A 348 -7.12 9.30 6.44
C VAL A 348 -5.61 9.36 6.31
N GLY A 349 -5.00 8.49 5.50
CA GLY A 349 -3.56 8.55 5.19
C GLY A 349 -3.15 9.87 4.56
N ALA A 350 -3.99 10.42 3.68
CA ALA A 350 -3.75 11.73 3.08
C ALA A 350 -3.76 12.88 4.11
N LEU A 351 -4.48 12.74 5.20
CA LEU A 351 -4.54 13.76 6.26
C LEU A 351 -3.47 13.56 7.34
N SER A 352 -3.05 12.31 7.59
CA SER A 352 -2.15 11.96 8.69
C SER A 352 -0.69 11.84 8.29
N ASN A 353 -0.38 11.85 6.98
CA ASN A 353 0.97 11.62 6.47
C ASN A 353 1.51 12.84 5.69
N ASP A 354 2.83 13.07 5.76
CA ASP A 354 3.54 14.13 5.05
C ASP A 354 3.50 14.01 3.52
N SER A 355 3.22 12.81 3.02
CA SER A 355 3.05 12.49 1.60
C SER A 355 1.58 12.34 1.21
N GLY A 356 0.68 13.14 1.76
CA GLY A 356 -0.77 13.00 1.62
C GLY A 356 -1.28 12.83 0.20
N ALA A 357 -0.75 13.59 -0.77
CA ALA A 357 -1.13 13.47 -2.18
C ALA A 357 -0.91 12.04 -2.72
N LEU A 358 0.15 11.35 -2.27
CA LEU A 358 0.46 9.99 -2.68
C LEU A 358 -0.62 8.99 -2.26
N PHE A 359 -1.17 9.13 -1.05
CA PHE A 359 -2.26 8.27 -0.57
C PHE A 359 -3.51 8.38 -1.44
N ILE A 360 -3.84 9.61 -1.87
CA ILE A 360 -4.94 9.82 -2.82
C ILE A 360 -4.64 9.20 -4.19
N GLN A 361 -3.42 9.38 -4.71
CA GLN A 361 -3.01 8.84 -6.01
C GLN A 361 -3.06 7.32 -6.02
N VAL A 362 -2.46 6.66 -5.03
CA VAL A 362 -2.44 5.21 -4.89
C VAL A 362 -3.84 4.65 -4.62
N GLY A 363 -4.61 5.32 -3.74
CA GLY A 363 -6.00 4.95 -3.46
C GLY A 363 -6.87 4.97 -4.70
N VAL A 364 -6.79 6.05 -5.50
CA VAL A 364 -7.55 6.18 -6.75
C VAL A 364 -7.08 5.16 -7.80
N LEU A 365 -5.78 4.93 -7.91
CA LEU A 365 -5.24 3.94 -8.84
C LEU A 365 -5.85 2.55 -8.58
N TYR A 366 -5.67 2.00 -7.40
CA TYR A 366 -6.09 0.62 -7.12
C TYR A 366 -7.61 0.47 -6.97
N THR A 367 -8.32 1.45 -6.43
CA THR A 367 -9.79 1.42 -6.43
C THR A 367 -10.35 1.53 -7.84
N GLY A 368 -9.75 2.37 -8.68
CA GLY A 368 -10.11 2.47 -10.10
C GLY A 368 -9.89 1.16 -10.86
N LEU A 369 -8.75 0.49 -10.64
CA LEU A 369 -8.46 -0.82 -11.22
C LEU A 369 -9.46 -1.89 -10.77
N ALA A 370 -9.84 -1.91 -9.49
CA ALA A 370 -10.83 -2.86 -8.99
C ALA A 370 -12.25 -2.58 -9.55
N ILE A 371 -12.61 -1.30 -9.76
CA ILE A 371 -13.84 -0.91 -10.44
C ILE A 371 -13.81 -1.34 -11.91
N LEU A 372 -12.70 -1.12 -12.62
CA LEU A 372 -12.52 -1.55 -14.01
C LEU A 372 -12.56 -3.08 -14.14
N PHE A 373 -11.92 -3.79 -13.20
CA PHE A 373 -12.00 -5.24 -13.12
C PHE A 373 -13.44 -5.72 -12.90
N THR A 374 -14.19 -5.08 -12.00
CA THR A 374 -15.61 -5.37 -11.75
C THR A 374 -16.43 -5.18 -13.03
N TRP A 375 -16.17 -4.09 -13.75
CA TRP A 375 -16.85 -3.83 -15.01
C TRP A 375 -16.52 -4.88 -16.07
N ALA A 376 -15.28 -5.34 -16.14
CA ALA A 376 -14.85 -6.39 -17.06
C ALA A 376 -15.46 -7.77 -16.74
N LEU A 377 -15.80 -8.04 -15.48
CA LEU A 377 -16.44 -9.30 -15.07
C LEU A 377 -17.92 -9.39 -15.43
N ARG A 378 -18.59 -8.29 -15.73
CA ARG A 378 -20.03 -8.33 -16.08
C ARG A 378 -20.25 -9.10 -17.39
N PRO A 379 -21.25 -9.99 -17.42
CA PRO A 379 -21.69 -10.57 -18.68
C PRO A 379 -22.05 -9.42 -19.63
N ARG A 380 -21.35 -9.31 -20.74
CA ARG A 380 -21.82 -8.49 -21.84
C ARG A 380 -22.96 -9.25 -22.45
N GLU A 381 -24.19 -8.73 -22.31
CA GLU A 381 -25.28 -9.13 -23.19
C GLU A 381 -24.70 -9.08 -24.60
N ALA A 382 -24.77 -10.21 -25.30
CA ALA A 382 -24.33 -10.31 -26.67
C ALA A 382 -25.05 -9.19 -27.42
N ALA A 383 -24.30 -8.17 -27.84
CA ALA A 383 -24.81 -7.21 -28.79
C ALA A 383 -24.91 -8.00 -30.08
N ASP A 384 -26.10 -8.55 -30.31
CA ASP A 384 -26.53 -9.10 -31.58
C ASP A 384 -26.59 -7.98 -32.65
#